data_efe1b713b019e9cf2437a397d4d4821b
#
_entry.id   efe1b713b019e9cf2437a397d4d4821b
#
_cell.length_a   1.000
_cell.length_b   1.000
_cell.length_c   1.000
_cell.angle_alpha   90.00
_cell.angle_beta   90.00
_cell.angle_gamma   90.00
#
_symmetry.space_group_name_H-M   'P 1'
#
loop_
_entity.id
_entity.type
_entity.pdbx_description
1 polymer ?
#
loop_
_entity_poly.entity_id
_entity_poly.type
_entity_poly.pdbx_seq_one_letter_code
_entity_poly.pdbx_strand_id
1 'polypeptide(L)'
;MRVIMLGTSAAAPDPDRGGSGILLTVRGRHYLFDCGANTTRSMIKSHINPTEVNTVFLSHLHYDHIVDFPYFLLTSWICDRKQAPVVVGPEGTQNFIDHLFVDGAFAKDIEARAQYP
;
A
#
# COMPACT_ATOMS: atom_id res chain seq x y z
N MET A 1 1.82 18.03 -12.31
CA MET A 1 0.95 17.14 -11.49
C MET A 1 0.36 16.06 -12.37
N ARG A 2 0.33 14.84 -11.87
CA ARG A 2 -0.18 13.68 -12.60
C ARG A 2 -1.03 12.83 -11.66
N VAL A 3 -2.19 12.40 -12.14
CA VAL A 3 -3.08 11.49 -11.39
C VAL A 3 -3.19 10.18 -12.16
N ILE A 4 -2.97 9.06 -11.48
CA ILE A 4 -3.13 7.73 -12.05
C ILE A 4 -4.21 6.99 -11.25
N MET A 5 -5.25 6.53 -11.95
CA MET A 5 -6.27 5.68 -11.37
C MET A 5 -5.76 4.24 -11.37
N LEU A 6 -5.24 3.78 -10.25
CA LEU A 6 -4.68 2.44 -10.13
C LEU A 6 -5.75 1.37 -10.05
N GLY A 7 -6.90 1.69 -9.45
CA GLY A 7 -8.02 0.80 -9.36
C GLY A 7 -9.30 1.55 -9.05
N THR A 8 -10.39 1.07 -9.61
CA THR A 8 -11.70 1.75 -9.56
C THR A 8 -12.86 0.83 -9.25
N SER A 9 -12.61 -0.45 -8.89
CA SER A 9 -13.69 -1.36 -8.56
C SER A 9 -14.26 -1.09 -7.18
N ALA A 10 -15.49 -1.53 -6.97
CA ALA A 10 -16.13 -1.55 -5.67
C ALA A 10 -15.60 -2.73 -4.82
N ALA A 11 -16.23 -2.98 -3.67
CA ALA A 11 -15.83 -4.07 -2.77
C ALA A 11 -15.91 -5.45 -3.44
N ALA A 12 -16.87 -5.66 -4.32
CA ALA A 12 -16.95 -6.89 -5.10
C ALA A 12 -15.86 -6.91 -6.17
N PRO A 13 -15.23 -8.07 -6.40
CA PRO A 13 -14.14 -8.15 -7.36
C PRO A 13 -14.62 -7.92 -8.80
N ASP A 14 -13.76 -7.34 -9.60
CA ASP A 14 -13.97 -7.11 -11.03
C ASP A 14 -12.77 -7.70 -11.77
N PRO A 15 -12.96 -8.46 -12.87
CA PRO A 15 -11.86 -9.13 -13.56
C PRO A 15 -10.88 -8.15 -14.23
N ASP A 16 -11.34 -6.93 -14.55
CA ASP A 16 -10.55 -5.98 -15.34
C ASP A 16 -10.06 -4.78 -14.52
N ARG A 17 -10.55 -4.60 -13.29
CA ARG A 17 -10.22 -3.45 -12.46
C ARG A 17 -9.83 -3.88 -11.05
N GLY A 18 -8.74 -3.32 -10.56
CA GLY A 18 -8.36 -3.48 -9.16
C GLY A 18 -9.23 -2.66 -8.21
N GLY A 19 -9.05 -2.89 -6.93
CA GLY A 19 -9.72 -2.14 -5.86
C GLY A 19 -9.25 -0.69 -5.80
N SER A 20 -9.91 0.10 -4.98
CA SER A 20 -9.68 1.54 -4.88
C SER A 20 -8.22 1.90 -4.62
N GLY A 21 -7.64 2.70 -5.48
CA GLY A 21 -6.28 3.21 -5.34
C GLY A 21 -6.04 4.30 -6.37
N ILE A 22 -5.56 5.46 -5.89
CA ILE A 22 -5.26 6.61 -6.73
C ILE A 22 -3.85 7.07 -6.40
N LEU A 23 -3.01 7.25 -7.40
CA LEU A 23 -1.67 7.80 -7.22
C LEU A 23 -1.63 9.23 -7.74
N LEU A 24 -1.15 10.13 -6.89
CA LEU A 24 -0.90 11.52 -7.26
C LEU A 24 0.61 11.75 -7.27
N THR A 25 1.13 12.27 -8.37
CA THR A 25 2.53 12.69 -8.47
C THR A 25 2.60 14.20 -8.55
N VAL A 26 3.30 14.81 -7.62
CA VAL A 26 3.53 16.27 -7.58
C VAL A 26 5.01 16.51 -7.34
N ARG A 27 5.64 17.24 -8.26
CA ARG A 27 7.07 17.59 -8.15
C ARG A 27 7.97 16.38 -7.91
N GLY A 28 7.68 15.28 -8.62
CA GLY A 28 8.44 14.04 -8.51
C GLY A 28 8.14 13.19 -7.27
N ARG A 29 7.21 13.60 -6.42
CA ARG A 29 6.81 12.85 -5.23
C ARG A 29 5.48 12.15 -5.46
N HIS A 30 5.39 10.91 -5.00
CA HIS A 30 4.20 10.07 -5.16
C HIS A 30 3.41 9.99 -3.86
N TYR A 31 2.11 10.20 -3.99
CA TYR A 31 1.15 10.09 -2.88
C TYR A 31 0.09 9.08 -3.25
N LEU A 32 -0.06 8.05 -2.43
CA LEU A 32 -1.07 7.01 -2.66
C LEU A 32 -2.30 7.29 -1.82
N PHE A 33 -3.47 7.24 -2.44
CA PHE A 33 -4.78 7.38 -1.78
C PHE A 33 -5.50 6.05 -1.86
N ASP A 34 -5.68 5.40 -0.73
CA ASP A 34 -6.20 4.05 -0.57
C ASP A 34 -5.31 2.98 -1.21
N CYS A 35 -5.50 1.75 -0.77
CA CYS A 35 -4.67 0.63 -1.16
C CYS A 35 -5.53 -0.64 -1.22
N GLY A 36 -6.48 -0.65 -2.14
CA GLY A 36 -7.35 -1.79 -2.40
C GLY A 36 -6.66 -2.88 -3.18
N ALA A 37 -7.37 -3.96 -3.47
CA ALA A 37 -6.82 -5.15 -4.11
C ALA A 37 -6.10 -4.80 -5.43
N ASN A 38 -4.92 -5.36 -5.63
CA ASN A 38 -4.09 -5.18 -6.82
C ASN A 38 -3.49 -3.78 -7.01
N THR A 39 -3.56 -2.91 -6.01
CA THR A 39 -2.98 -1.56 -6.10
C THR A 39 -1.49 -1.60 -6.41
N THR A 40 -0.73 -2.45 -5.73
CA THR A 40 0.71 -2.60 -5.95
C THR A 40 1.01 -3.09 -7.37
N ARG A 41 0.27 -4.09 -7.84
CA ARG A 41 0.41 -4.59 -9.20
C ARG A 41 0.13 -3.48 -10.23
N SER A 42 -0.90 -2.69 -10.01
CA SER A 42 -1.26 -1.57 -10.89
C SER A 42 -0.17 -0.50 -10.94
N MET A 43 0.53 -0.26 -9.81
CA MET A 43 1.70 0.61 -9.81
C MET A 43 2.78 0.09 -10.76
N ILE A 44 3.13 -1.19 -10.66
CA ILE A 44 4.14 -1.81 -11.51
C ILE A 44 3.74 -1.69 -12.97
N LYS A 45 2.48 -1.96 -13.30
CA LYS A 45 1.95 -1.82 -14.67
C LYS A 45 2.02 -0.38 -15.18
N SER A 46 1.96 0.58 -14.29
CA SER A 46 2.05 2.01 -14.60
C SER A 46 3.48 2.55 -14.55
N HIS A 47 4.47 1.67 -14.40
CA HIS A 47 5.90 2.02 -14.29
C HIS A 47 6.20 2.90 -13.08
N ILE A 48 5.44 2.73 -12.00
CA ILE A 48 5.71 3.36 -10.70
C ILE A 48 6.35 2.32 -9.80
N ASN A 49 7.53 2.64 -9.28
CA ASN A 49 8.21 1.79 -8.31
C ASN A 49 7.56 1.99 -6.92
N PRO A 50 6.99 0.95 -6.32
CA PRO A 50 6.37 1.07 -4.99
C PRO A 50 7.32 1.62 -3.91
N THR A 51 8.63 1.39 -4.04
CA THR A 51 9.63 1.91 -3.08
C THR A 51 9.72 3.43 -3.08
N GLU A 52 9.24 4.08 -4.13
CA GLU A 52 9.25 5.53 -4.26
C GLU A 52 7.98 6.20 -3.72
N VAL A 53 6.99 5.41 -3.30
CA VAL A 53 5.76 5.92 -2.69
C VAL A 53 5.99 6.04 -1.18
N ASN A 54 6.16 7.25 -0.69
CA ASN A 54 6.56 7.51 0.69
C ASN A 54 5.43 8.05 1.57
N THR A 55 4.26 8.29 0.99
CA THR A 55 3.09 8.76 1.74
C THR A 55 1.85 8.04 1.25
N VAL A 56 1.10 7.49 2.20
CA VAL A 56 -0.15 6.78 1.93
C VAL A 56 -1.26 7.43 2.76
N PHE A 57 -2.34 7.81 2.10
CA PHE A 57 -3.54 8.32 2.74
C PHE A 57 -4.63 7.25 2.67
N LEU A 58 -5.19 6.88 3.81
CA LEU A 58 -6.31 5.94 3.88
C LEU A 58 -7.58 6.71 4.19
N SER A 59 -8.56 6.61 3.30
CA SER A 59 -9.83 7.33 3.45
C SER A 59 -10.65 6.75 4.60
N HIS A 60 -10.71 5.44 4.69
CA HIS A 60 -11.36 4.70 5.76
C HIS A 60 -10.84 3.25 5.77
N LEU A 61 -11.22 2.47 6.78
CA LEU A 61 -10.61 1.17 7.02
C LEU A 61 -11.48 -0.02 6.60
N HIS A 62 -12.36 0.15 5.63
CA HIS A 62 -13.02 -0.98 5.00
C HIS A 62 -12.01 -1.80 4.19
N TYR A 63 -12.17 -3.13 4.17
CA TYR A 63 -11.16 -4.03 3.60
C TYR A 63 -10.82 -3.71 2.15
N ASP A 64 -11.78 -3.26 1.37
CA ASP A 64 -11.59 -2.98 -0.05
C ASP A 64 -10.74 -1.75 -0.34
N HIS A 65 -10.43 -0.95 0.70
CA HIS A 65 -9.54 0.21 0.60
C HIS A 65 -8.17 -0.02 1.22
N ILE A 66 -7.95 -1.14 1.93
CA ILE A 66 -6.73 -1.37 2.69
C ILE A 66 -6.12 -2.76 2.50
N VAL A 67 -6.78 -3.66 1.79
CA VAL A 67 -6.37 -5.08 1.74
C VAL A 67 -5.00 -5.28 1.09
N ASP A 68 -4.58 -4.41 0.18
CA ASP A 68 -3.28 -4.51 -0.47
C ASP A 68 -2.16 -3.78 0.29
N PHE A 69 -2.50 -3.07 1.37
CA PHE A 69 -1.51 -2.31 2.13
C PHE A 69 -0.37 -3.19 2.68
N PRO A 70 -0.65 -4.33 3.34
CA PRO A 70 0.44 -5.20 3.78
C PRO A 70 1.28 -5.73 2.62
N TYR A 71 0.66 -6.09 1.50
CA TYR A 71 1.39 -6.53 0.31
C TYR A 71 2.26 -5.41 -0.24
N PHE A 72 1.73 -4.19 -0.35
CA PHE A 72 2.47 -3.00 -0.77
C PHE A 72 3.72 -2.78 0.10
N LEU A 73 3.54 -2.79 1.41
CA LEU A 73 4.64 -2.48 2.33
C LEU A 73 5.70 -3.59 2.35
N LEU A 74 5.28 -4.84 2.48
CA LEU A 74 6.21 -5.96 2.54
C LEU A 74 6.95 -6.16 1.21
N THR A 75 6.23 -6.05 0.09
CA THR A 75 6.83 -6.15 -1.24
C THR A 75 7.83 -5.03 -1.48
N SER A 76 7.50 -3.80 -1.13
CA SER A 76 8.44 -2.69 -1.29
C SER A 76 9.66 -2.83 -0.38
N TRP A 77 9.49 -3.42 0.81
CA TRP A 77 10.62 -3.71 1.70
C TRP A 77 11.61 -4.70 1.05
N ILE A 78 11.12 -5.81 0.51
CA ILE A 78 12.01 -6.77 -0.16
C ILE A 78 12.60 -6.22 -1.46
N CYS A 79 12.00 -5.20 -2.03
CA CYS A 79 12.53 -4.48 -3.20
C CYS A 79 13.43 -3.30 -2.81
N ASP A 80 13.96 -3.33 -1.59
CA ASP A 80 14.99 -2.39 -1.12
C ASP A 80 14.48 -1.02 -0.70
N ARG A 81 13.25 -0.96 -0.18
CA ARG A 81 12.76 0.26 0.48
C ARG A 81 13.62 0.57 1.70
N LYS A 82 14.11 1.79 1.80
CA LYS A 82 15.01 2.20 2.88
C LYS A 82 14.30 2.81 4.08
N GLN A 83 13.12 3.38 3.88
CA GLN A 83 12.37 4.06 4.94
C GLN A 83 10.91 3.62 4.91
N ALA A 84 10.32 3.48 6.09
CA ALA A 84 8.88 3.25 6.18
C ALA A 84 8.12 4.45 5.60
N PRO A 85 7.02 4.21 4.89
CA PRO A 85 6.19 5.32 4.42
C PRO A 85 5.47 5.98 5.59
N VAL A 86 5.11 7.24 5.41
CA VAL A 86 4.18 7.93 6.30
C VAL A 86 2.77 7.50 5.92
N VAL A 87 2.00 7.03 6.89
CA VAL A 87 0.60 6.64 6.67
C VAL A 87 -0.30 7.57 7.44
N VAL A 88 -1.23 8.19 6.73
CA VAL A 88 -2.22 9.12 7.31
C VAL A 88 -3.59 8.52 7.10
N GLY A 89 -4.36 8.40 8.17
CA GLY A 89 -5.68 7.80 8.09
C GLY A 89 -6.56 8.17 9.27
N PRO A 90 -7.79 7.64 9.32
CA PRO A 90 -8.71 7.91 10.41
C PRO A 90 -8.28 7.22 11.70
N GLU A 91 -9.05 7.46 12.77
CA GLU A 91 -8.91 6.72 14.02
C GLU A 91 -8.95 5.21 13.75
N GLY A 92 -8.03 4.46 14.37
CA GLY A 92 -7.88 3.02 14.16
C GLY A 92 -6.76 2.65 13.19
N THR A 93 -6.18 3.61 12.46
CA THR A 93 -5.11 3.34 11.50
C THR A 93 -3.86 2.78 12.19
N GLN A 94 -3.44 3.36 13.31
CA GLN A 94 -2.28 2.85 14.06
C GLN A 94 -2.52 1.42 14.55
N ASN A 95 -3.72 1.15 15.06
CA ASN A 95 -4.10 -0.19 15.53
C ASN A 95 -4.08 -1.20 14.38
N PHE A 96 -4.58 -0.82 13.21
CA PHE A 96 -4.54 -1.65 12.01
C PHE A 96 -3.10 -2.01 11.63
N ILE A 97 -2.22 -1.02 11.59
CA ILE A 97 -0.80 -1.22 11.24
C ILE A 97 -0.10 -2.09 12.28
N ASP A 98 -0.32 -1.84 13.57
CA ASP A 98 0.30 -2.60 14.64
C ASP A 98 -0.11 -4.08 14.58
N HIS A 99 -1.38 -4.38 14.32
CA HIS A 99 -1.86 -5.75 14.21
C HIS A 99 -1.33 -6.49 12.98
N LEU A 100 -0.86 -5.78 11.99
CA LEU A 100 -0.20 -6.40 10.84
C LEU A 100 1.28 -6.67 11.11
N PHE A 101 2.00 -5.70 11.68
CA PHE A 101 3.45 -5.67 11.62
C PHE A 101 4.15 -5.70 12.99
N VAL A 102 3.49 -5.28 14.07
CA VAL A 102 4.09 -5.27 15.40
C VAL A 102 3.59 -6.48 16.19
N ASP A 103 4.33 -7.58 16.12
CA ASP A 103 3.93 -8.87 16.68
C ASP A 103 2.54 -9.32 16.20
N GLY A 104 2.19 -8.93 14.98
CA GLY A 104 0.87 -9.17 14.39
C GLY A 104 0.86 -10.27 13.34
N ALA A 105 -0.04 -10.12 12.37
CA ALA A 105 -0.32 -11.16 11.38
C ALA A 105 0.91 -11.58 10.56
N PHE A 106 1.82 -10.65 10.28
CA PHE A 106 3.02 -10.92 9.48
C PHE A 106 4.31 -11.04 10.32
N ALA A 107 4.18 -11.22 11.65
CA ALA A 107 5.34 -11.27 12.55
C ALA A 107 6.35 -12.34 12.15
N LYS A 108 5.91 -13.53 11.77
CA LYS A 108 6.81 -14.63 11.39
C LYS A 108 7.55 -14.33 10.10
N ASP A 109 6.89 -13.75 9.12
CA ASP A 109 7.52 -13.36 7.86
C ASP A 109 8.56 -12.28 8.09
N ILE A 110 8.22 -11.26 8.88
CA ILE A 110 9.13 -10.16 9.21
C ILE A 110 10.36 -10.68 9.96
N GLU A 111 10.15 -11.51 10.96
CA GLU A 111 11.24 -12.12 11.73
C GLU A 111 12.20 -12.90 10.83
N ALA A 112 11.66 -13.72 9.93
CA ALA A 112 12.48 -14.52 9.03
C ALA A 112 13.31 -13.64 8.08
N ARG A 113 12.70 -12.59 7.52
CA ARG A 113 13.39 -11.69 6.57
C ARG A 113 14.41 -10.78 7.26
N ALA A 114 14.15 -10.37 8.49
CA ALA A 114 15.07 -9.52 9.23
C ALA A 114 16.40 -10.21 9.57
N GLN A 115 16.40 -11.54 9.59
CA GLN A 115 17.62 -12.33 9.84
C GLN A 115 18.52 -12.45 8.60
N TYR A 116 18.00 -12.18 7.42
CA TYR A 116 18.69 -12.30 6.13
C TYR A 116 18.64 -10.96 5.38
N PRO A 117 19.45 -9.99 5.77
CA PRO A 117 19.47 -8.67 5.13
C PRO A 117 19.98 -8.68 3.69
#